data_529ca6c9a08c0b081e636e00505d6b1b
#
_entry.id   529ca6c9a08c0b081e636e00505d6b1b
#
_cell.length_a   1.000
_cell.length_b   1.000
_cell.length_c   1.000
_cell.angle_alpha   90.00
_cell.angle_beta   90.00
_cell.angle_gamma   90.00
#
_symmetry.space_group_name_H-M   'P 1'
#
loop_
_entity.id
_entity.type
_entity.pdbx_description
1 polymer ?
#
loop_
_entity_poly.entity_id
_entity_poly.type
_entity_poly.pdbx_seq_one_letter_code
_entity_poly.pdbx_strand_id
1 'polypeptide(L)'
;QLIKCKPGIKSVSSCFILMRGDESIAMGDCAINIDPTEDEIVESTVETAHTAEVFGIDPRVALLSYSTKGSGKGETVDKMRNATLRVQEAHPELKVDGELQFDAAVAPEVGQLKAPGSKVAGYANTFIFPNINAGNIGYKIAQRLGGYEAYGPILQGLNAPINDLSRGCNAEEVYKMALITAALI
;
A
#
# COMPACT_ATOMS: atom_id res chain seq x y z
N GLN A 1 -14.56 -18.06 5.34
CA GLN A 1 -15.20 -19.28 4.80
C GLN A 1 -16.42 -18.98 3.94
N LEU A 2 -17.18 -17.91 4.20
CA LEU A 2 -18.39 -17.57 3.44
C LEU A 2 -18.07 -16.86 2.13
N ILE A 3 -17.18 -15.85 2.15
CA ILE A 3 -16.92 -14.98 0.99
C ILE A 3 -15.77 -15.50 0.12
N LYS A 4 -14.72 -16.07 0.74
CA LYS A 4 -13.51 -16.56 0.10
C LYS A 4 -12.70 -15.44 -0.59
N CYS A 5 -11.49 -15.74 -1.01
CA CYS A 5 -10.69 -14.88 -1.87
C CYS A 5 -11.17 -14.94 -3.33
N LYS A 6 -10.85 -13.93 -4.09
CA LYS A 6 -10.98 -13.92 -5.56
C LYS A 6 -10.21 -15.09 -6.16
N PRO A 7 -10.62 -15.62 -7.34
CA PRO A 7 -9.85 -16.62 -8.05
C PRO A 7 -8.41 -16.13 -8.28
N GLY A 8 -7.43 -16.97 -7.92
CA GLY A 8 -6.00 -16.64 -8.06
C GLY A 8 -5.38 -15.92 -6.86
N ILE A 9 -6.17 -15.34 -5.96
CA ILE A 9 -5.69 -14.69 -4.73
C ILE A 9 -5.73 -15.68 -3.58
N LYS A 10 -4.67 -15.75 -2.80
CA LYS A 10 -4.52 -16.69 -1.69
C LYS A 10 -4.68 -16.02 -0.32
N SER A 11 -4.38 -14.73 -0.23
CA SER A 11 -4.39 -13.96 1.01
C SER A 11 -5.31 -12.75 0.94
N VAL A 12 -5.84 -12.36 2.10
CA VAL A 12 -6.55 -11.09 2.29
C VAL A 12 -5.54 -10.07 2.78
N SER A 13 -5.56 -8.88 2.21
CA SER A 13 -4.76 -7.75 2.68
C SER A 13 -5.66 -6.54 2.97
N SER A 14 -5.06 -5.43 3.36
CA SER A 14 -5.77 -4.18 3.60
C SER A 14 -5.09 -2.99 2.95
N CYS A 15 -5.88 -1.98 2.65
CA CYS A 15 -5.39 -0.69 2.21
C CYS A 15 -6.07 0.43 2.99
N PHE A 16 -5.32 1.50 3.25
CA PHE A 16 -5.88 2.79 3.66
C PHE A 16 -5.68 3.80 2.53
N ILE A 17 -6.73 4.53 2.20
CA ILE A 17 -6.63 5.73 1.37
C ILE A 17 -6.54 6.93 2.30
N LEU A 18 -5.51 7.71 2.16
CA LEU A 18 -5.29 8.92 2.94
C LEU A 18 -5.44 10.13 2.04
N MET A 19 -6.21 11.12 2.49
CA MET A 19 -6.51 12.33 1.72
C MET A 19 -6.19 13.58 2.53
N ARG A 20 -5.59 14.57 1.85
CA ARG A 20 -5.30 15.89 2.41
C ARG A 20 -5.40 16.96 1.32
N GLY A 21 -6.47 17.75 1.31
CA GLY A 21 -6.78 18.65 0.21
C GLY A 21 -6.94 17.87 -1.10
N ASP A 22 -6.16 18.21 -2.12
CA ASP A 22 -6.18 17.53 -3.42
C ASP A 22 -5.21 16.33 -3.48
N GLU A 23 -4.45 16.08 -2.42
CA GLU A 23 -3.51 14.97 -2.35
C GLU A 23 -4.21 13.71 -1.86
N SER A 24 -4.01 12.61 -2.60
CA SER A 24 -4.49 11.28 -2.23
C SER A 24 -3.37 10.26 -2.36
N ILE A 25 -3.20 9.43 -1.33
CA ILE A 25 -2.20 8.37 -1.27
C ILE A 25 -2.83 7.06 -0.79
N ALA A 26 -2.25 5.93 -1.21
CA ALA A 26 -2.64 4.60 -0.78
C ALA A 26 -1.54 3.96 0.08
N MET A 27 -1.92 3.26 1.15
CA MET A 27 -1.01 2.58 2.08
C MET A 27 -1.48 1.14 2.34
N GLY A 28 -0.72 0.15 1.95
CA GLY A 28 -0.98 -1.30 2.12
C GLY A 28 0.27 -2.06 2.60
N ASP A 29 0.18 -3.16 3.33
CA ASP A 29 -0.89 -3.57 4.23
C ASP A 29 -0.68 -2.93 5.59
N CYS A 30 -1.73 -2.39 6.19
CA CYS A 30 -1.61 -1.66 7.46
C CYS A 30 -2.43 -2.29 8.61
N ALA A 31 -3.20 -3.38 8.36
CA ALA A 31 -4.15 -3.88 9.34
C ALA A 31 -4.34 -5.40 9.40
N ILE A 32 -3.90 -6.19 8.43
CA ILE A 32 -4.22 -7.62 8.32
C ILE A 32 -2.98 -8.51 8.52
N ASN A 33 -1.97 -8.40 7.65
CA ASN A 33 -0.85 -9.34 7.66
C ASN A 33 0.26 -8.85 8.60
N ILE A 34 0.49 -9.60 9.68
CA ILE A 34 1.43 -9.20 10.75
C ILE A 34 2.87 -9.19 10.22
N ASP A 35 3.31 -10.28 9.62
CA ASP A 35 4.60 -10.42 8.96
C ASP A 35 4.40 -11.18 7.64
N PRO A 36 4.02 -10.46 6.57
CA PRO A 36 3.65 -11.08 5.32
C PRO A 36 4.84 -11.78 4.67
N THR A 37 4.57 -12.92 4.06
CA THR A 37 5.48 -13.61 3.16
C THR A 37 5.74 -12.79 1.89
N GLU A 38 6.74 -13.17 1.12
CA GLU A 38 7.01 -12.54 -0.18
C GLU A 38 5.80 -12.63 -1.12
N ASP A 39 5.11 -13.79 -1.17
CA ASP A 39 3.91 -13.99 -1.97
C ASP A 39 2.79 -13.03 -1.55
N GLU A 40 2.54 -12.88 -0.25
CA GLU A 40 1.53 -11.97 0.29
C GLU A 40 1.86 -10.50 0.00
N ILE A 41 3.14 -10.11 0.00
CA ILE A 41 3.57 -8.76 -0.40
C ILE A 41 3.29 -8.53 -1.89
N VAL A 42 3.58 -9.51 -2.75
CA VAL A 42 3.28 -9.42 -4.19
C VAL A 42 1.77 -9.24 -4.41
N GLU A 43 0.94 -10.10 -3.80
CA GLU A 43 -0.53 -10.01 -3.91
C GLU A 43 -1.04 -8.65 -3.36
N SER A 44 -0.59 -8.24 -2.18
CA SER A 44 -0.97 -6.95 -1.57
C SER A 44 -0.54 -5.75 -2.43
N THR A 45 0.61 -5.82 -3.09
CA THR A 45 1.09 -4.75 -3.99
C THR A 45 0.13 -4.55 -5.16
N VAL A 46 -0.26 -5.62 -5.83
CA VAL A 46 -1.16 -5.58 -6.99
C VAL A 46 -2.57 -5.12 -6.56
N GLU A 47 -3.11 -5.70 -5.49
CA GLU A 47 -4.44 -5.32 -4.98
C GLU A 47 -4.47 -3.86 -4.47
N THR A 48 -3.38 -3.36 -3.86
CA THR A 48 -3.30 -1.97 -3.42
C THR A 48 -3.21 -1.00 -4.60
N ALA A 49 -2.46 -1.34 -5.65
CA ALA A 49 -2.44 -0.55 -6.88
C ALA A 49 -3.83 -0.47 -7.51
N HIS A 50 -4.53 -1.61 -7.62
CA HIS A 50 -5.88 -1.65 -8.15
C HIS A 50 -6.88 -0.85 -7.28
N THR A 51 -6.79 -0.97 -5.95
CA THR A 51 -7.61 -0.15 -5.05
C THR A 51 -7.34 1.34 -5.26
N ALA A 52 -6.08 1.76 -5.39
CA ALA A 52 -5.72 3.15 -5.66
C ALA A 52 -6.36 3.67 -6.96
N GLU A 53 -6.39 2.86 -8.03
CA GLU A 53 -7.04 3.21 -9.30
C GLU A 53 -8.55 3.44 -9.14
N VAL A 54 -9.25 2.62 -8.34
CA VAL A 54 -10.68 2.80 -8.04
C VAL A 54 -10.95 4.16 -7.40
N PHE A 55 -9.99 4.68 -6.62
CA PHE A 55 -10.04 6.02 -6.02
C PHE A 55 -9.49 7.14 -6.90
N GLY A 56 -9.19 6.86 -8.18
CA GLY A 56 -8.70 7.86 -9.15
C GLY A 56 -7.23 8.22 -8.96
N ILE A 57 -6.47 7.43 -8.20
CA ILE A 57 -5.01 7.60 -8.05
C ILE A 57 -4.34 6.85 -9.22
N ASP A 58 -3.45 7.50 -9.97
CA ASP A 58 -2.52 6.83 -10.90
C ASP A 58 -1.36 6.23 -10.08
N PRO A 59 -1.35 4.92 -9.78
CA PRO A 59 -0.49 4.37 -8.75
C PRO A 59 0.98 4.37 -9.18
N ARG A 60 1.82 5.00 -8.38
CA ARG A 60 3.28 4.88 -8.40
C ARG A 60 3.67 4.21 -7.11
N VAL A 61 3.89 2.88 -7.20
CA VAL A 61 3.97 1.99 -6.04
C VAL A 61 5.41 1.86 -5.56
N ALA A 62 5.67 2.23 -4.33
CA ALA A 62 6.95 2.03 -3.65
C ALA A 62 6.85 0.91 -2.62
N LEU A 63 7.65 -0.15 -2.78
CA LEU A 63 7.84 -1.16 -1.75
C LEU A 63 8.89 -0.63 -0.76
N LEU A 64 8.44 -0.38 0.48
CA LEU A 64 9.20 0.36 1.48
C LEU A 64 10.15 -0.53 2.29
N SER A 65 11.28 0.05 2.64
CA SER A 65 12.31 -0.56 3.50
C SER A 65 13.12 0.53 4.19
N TYR A 66 13.95 0.16 5.15
CA TYR A 66 15.02 1.04 5.64
C TYR A 66 16.21 1.10 4.66
N SER A 67 16.17 0.35 3.56
CA SER A 67 17.17 0.28 2.48
C SER A 67 16.64 0.91 1.20
N THR A 68 17.52 1.50 0.41
CA THR A 68 17.26 1.91 -0.98
C THR A 68 18.28 1.25 -1.88
N LYS A 69 17.80 0.39 -2.81
CA LYS A 69 18.63 -0.26 -3.85
C LYS A 69 19.91 -0.91 -3.29
N GLY A 70 19.78 -1.67 -2.19
CA GLY A 70 20.88 -2.41 -1.57
C GLY A 70 21.74 -1.61 -0.62
N SER A 71 21.34 -0.40 -0.20
CA SER A 71 22.07 0.39 0.81
C SER A 71 22.10 -0.28 2.19
N GLY A 72 21.12 -1.11 2.50
CA GLY A 72 21.03 -1.95 3.68
C GLY A 72 21.03 -3.43 3.34
N LYS A 73 21.22 -4.27 4.35
CA LYS A 73 21.19 -5.74 4.21
C LYS A 73 20.32 -6.35 5.29
N GLY A 74 19.58 -7.39 4.96
CA GLY A 74 18.74 -8.12 5.92
C GLY A 74 17.61 -8.85 5.23
N GLU A 75 17.04 -9.81 5.90
CA GLU A 75 15.97 -10.67 5.37
C GLU A 75 14.76 -9.85 4.90
N THR A 76 14.36 -8.84 5.67
CA THR A 76 13.25 -7.95 5.27
C THR A 76 13.58 -7.11 4.04
N VAL A 77 14.85 -6.69 3.87
CA VAL A 77 15.30 -5.97 2.66
C VAL A 77 15.22 -6.86 1.45
N ASP A 78 15.72 -8.10 1.57
CA ASP A 78 15.71 -9.09 0.49
C ASP A 78 14.25 -9.44 0.10
N LYS A 79 13.38 -9.63 1.09
CA LYS A 79 11.94 -9.88 0.90
C LYS A 79 11.29 -8.76 0.06
N MET A 80 11.50 -7.49 0.41
CA MET A 80 10.91 -6.35 -0.30
C MET A 80 11.49 -6.19 -1.71
N ARG A 81 12.79 -6.41 -1.89
CA ARG A 81 13.44 -6.38 -3.20
C ARG A 81 12.93 -7.48 -4.12
N ASN A 82 12.86 -8.72 -3.61
CA ASN A 82 12.39 -9.85 -4.39
C ASN A 82 10.94 -9.70 -4.80
N ALA A 83 10.07 -9.25 -3.86
CA ALA A 83 8.68 -8.95 -4.17
C ALA A 83 8.57 -7.88 -5.27
N THR A 84 9.39 -6.81 -5.22
CA THR A 84 9.43 -5.79 -6.27
C THR A 84 9.73 -6.39 -7.64
N LEU A 85 10.79 -7.18 -7.74
CA LEU A 85 11.19 -7.82 -9.01
C LEU A 85 10.08 -8.72 -9.57
N ARG A 86 9.44 -9.50 -8.71
CA ARG A 86 8.34 -10.39 -9.10
C ARG A 86 7.12 -9.62 -9.60
N VAL A 87 6.77 -8.51 -8.94
CA VAL A 87 5.67 -7.66 -9.43
C VAL A 87 6.02 -7.04 -10.77
N GLN A 88 7.23 -6.52 -10.94
CA GLN A 88 7.69 -5.93 -12.22
C GLN A 88 7.69 -6.95 -13.36
N GLU A 89 8.02 -8.21 -13.09
CA GLU A 89 8.00 -9.30 -14.08
C GLU A 89 6.56 -9.73 -14.44
N ALA A 90 5.70 -9.89 -13.43
CA ALA A 90 4.34 -10.38 -13.62
C ALA A 90 3.36 -9.29 -14.10
N HIS A 91 3.62 -8.01 -13.75
CA HIS A 91 2.76 -6.86 -14.00
C HIS A 91 3.57 -5.67 -14.55
N PRO A 92 4.13 -5.79 -15.77
CA PRO A 92 4.98 -4.74 -16.36
C PRO A 92 4.23 -3.43 -16.67
N GLU A 93 2.90 -3.46 -16.66
CA GLU A 93 2.03 -2.29 -16.78
C GLU A 93 2.02 -1.40 -15.53
N LEU A 94 2.31 -1.98 -14.34
CA LEU A 94 2.31 -1.24 -13.10
C LEU A 94 3.62 -0.43 -12.92
N LYS A 95 3.50 0.79 -12.45
CA LYS A 95 4.65 1.62 -12.06
C LYS A 95 5.07 1.24 -10.64
N VAL A 96 5.91 0.21 -10.51
CA VAL A 96 6.37 -0.32 -9.22
C VAL A 96 7.88 -0.22 -9.11
N ASP A 97 8.38 0.19 -7.94
CA ASP A 97 9.81 0.17 -7.62
C ASP A 97 10.06 -0.11 -6.14
N GLY A 98 11.24 -0.61 -5.80
CA GLY A 98 11.68 -1.01 -4.45
C GLY A 98 13.00 -1.79 -4.51
N GLU A 99 13.60 -2.11 -3.39
CA GLU A 99 13.19 -1.55 -2.09
C GLU A 99 13.60 -0.07 -2.02
N LEU A 100 12.75 0.76 -1.42
CA LEU A 100 13.00 2.20 -1.24
C LEU A 100 12.81 2.62 0.22
N GLN A 101 13.68 3.51 0.70
CA GLN A 101 13.39 4.28 1.91
C GLN A 101 12.26 5.28 1.61
N PHE A 102 11.50 5.67 2.64
CA PHE A 102 10.36 6.54 2.47
C PHE A 102 10.74 7.92 1.89
N ASP A 103 11.85 8.51 2.36
CA ASP A 103 12.39 9.77 1.82
C ASP A 103 12.75 9.66 0.33
N ALA A 104 13.39 8.55 -0.07
CA ALA A 104 13.68 8.29 -1.48
C ALA A 104 12.41 8.04 -2.32
N ALA A 105 11.35 7.52 -1.72
CA ALA A 105 10.09 7.29 -2.41
C ALA A 105 9.34 8.59 -2.71
N VAL A 106 9.39 9.60 -1.81
CA VAL A 106 8.53 10.80 -1.90
C VAL A 106 9.26 12.10 -2.24
N ALA A 107 10.57 12.23 -1.97
CA ALA A 107 11.32 13.44 -2.22
C ALA A 107 12.11 13.33 -3.53
N PRO A 108 11.82 14.18 -4.57
CA PRO A 108 12.43 14.06 -5.89
C PRO A 108 13.97 14.11 -5.89
N GLU A 109 14.57 15.01 -5.11
CA GLU A 109 16.01 15.13 -4.99
C GLU A 109 16.66 13.90 -4.35
N VAL A 110 16.00 13.30 -3.37
CA VAL A 110 16.48 12.08 -2.70
C VAL A 110 16.30 10.87 -3.62
N GLY A 111 15.16 10.79 -4.30
CA GLY A 111 14.87 9.74 -5.28
C GLY A 111 15.88 9.72 -6.43
N GLN A 112 16.19 10.89 -7.00
CA GLN A 112 17.20 11.01 -8.05
C GLN A 112 18.60 10.61 -7.59
N LEU A 113 18.96 10.95 -6.36
CA LEU A 113 20.27 10.60 -5.80
C LEU A 113 20.41 9.11 -5.48
N LYS A 114 19.39 8.52 -4.82
CA LYS A 114 19.47 7.15 -4.27
C LYS A 114 18.98 6.07 -5.24
N ALA A 115 18.10 6.41 -6.18
CA ALA A 115 17.52 5.49 -7.16
C ALA A 115 17.44 6.13 -8.56
N PRO A 116 18.59 6.50 -9.17
CA PRO A 116 18.61 7.15 -10.46
C PRO A 116 17.94 6.29 -11.54
N GLY A 117 17.09 6.91 -12.37
CA GLY A 117 16.35 6.22 -13.42
C GLY A 117 15.05 5.54 -13.00
N SER A 118 14.72 5.55 -11.71
CA SER A 118 13.42 5.08 -11.24
C SER A 118 12.28 5.98 -11.75
N LYS A 119 11.18 5.36 -12.17
CA LYS A 119 9.93 6.06 -12.55
C LYS A 119 9.01 6.32 -11.36
N VAL A 120 9.38 5.82 -10.18
CA VAL A 120 8.59 5.85 -8.95
C VAL A 120 9.26 6.69 -7.88
N ALA A 121 10.57 6.49 -7.66
CA ALA A 121 11.33 7.20 -6.62
C ALA A 121 11.21 8.72 -6.77
N GLY A 122 10.93 9.39 -5.68
CA GLY A 122 10.66 10.83 -5.60
C GLY A 122 9.21 11.23 -5.89
N TYR A 123 8.38 10.32 -6.41
CA TYR A 123 7.01 10.63 -6.86
C TYR A 123 6.00 9.54 -6.47
N ALA A 124 6.36 8.64 -5.57
CA ALA A 124 5.45 7.60 -5.09
C ALA A 124 4.23 8.18 -4.40
N ASN A 125 3.07 7.57 -4.65
CA ASN A 125 1.79 7.89 -4.02
C ASN A 125 1.05 6.64 -3.52
N THR A 126 1.67 5.48 -3.69
CA THR A 126 1.17 4.19 -3.21
C THR A 126 2.32 3.47 -2.52
N PHE A 127 2.11 3.05 -1.27
CA PHE A 127 3.18 2.57 -0.40
C PHE A 127 2.85 1.19 0.14
N ILE A 128 3.78 0.24 -0.02
CA ILE A 128 3.66 -1.12 0.52
C ILE A 128 4.68 -1.29 1.65
N PHE A 129 4.18 -1.67 2.81
CA PHE A 129 4.97 -1.81 4.02
C PHE A 129 5.47 -3.25 4.20
N PRO A 130 6.67 -3.45 4.81
CA PRO A 130 7.27 -4.77 5.00
C PRO A 130 6.55 -5.64 6.05
N ASN A 131 5.79 -5.01 6.94
CA ASN A 131 5.03 -5.66 8.01
C ASN A 131 4.00 -4.71 8.62
N ILE A 132 3.09 -5.26 9.44
CA ILE A 132 2.00 -4.49 10.04
C ILE A 132 2.49 -3.37 10.98
N ASN A 133 3.61 -3.54 11.67
CA ASN A 133 4.12 -2.51 12.58
C ASN A 133 4.47 -1.24 11.79
N ALA A 134 5.20 -1.39 10.69
CA ALA A 134 5.56 -0.27 9.84
C ALA A 134 4.32 0.38 9.21
N GLY A 135 3.40 -0.41 8.66
CA GLY A 135 2.18 0.10 8.03
C GLY A 135 1.23 0.77 9.00
N ASN A 136 0.94 0.12 10.13
CA ASN A 136 0.01 0.62 11.14
C ASN A 136 0.51 1.90 11.82
N ILE A 137 1.81 1.95 12.16
CA ILE A 137 2.42 3.15 12.72
C ILE A 137 2.48 4.25 11.65
N GLY A 138 2.89 3.90 10.43
CA GLY A 138 3.05 4.85 9.33
C GLY A 138 1.76 5.60 8.98
N TYR A 139 0.65 4.90 8.74
CA TYR A 139 -0.60 5.57 8.40
C TYR A 139 -1.13 6.44 9.55
N LYS A 140 -0.94 6.02 10.82
CA LYS A 140 -1.37 6.80 11.97
C LYS A 140 -0.52 8.06 12.16
N ILE A 141 0.77 8.01 11.88
CA ILE A 141 1.63 9.20 11.87
C ILE A 141 1.16 10.17 10.80
N ALA A 142 0.93 9.69 9.57
CA ALA A 142 0.41 10.52 8.50
C ALA A 142 -0.95 11.15 8.86
N GLN A 143 -1.86 10.37 9.44
CA GLN A 143 -3.16 10.86 9.89
C GLN A 143 -3.02 11.90 11.00
N ARG A 144 -2.32 11.59 12.10
CA ARG A 144 -2.33 12.40 13.31
C ARG A 144 -1.39 13.60 13.27
N LEU A 145 -0.23 13.46 12.64
CA LEU A 145 0.78 14.51 12.52
C LEU A 145 0.81 15.13 11.12
N GLY A 146 0.53 14.36 10.09
CA GLY A 146 0.52 14.83 8.71
C GLY A 146 -0.79 15.51 8.28
N GLY A 147 -1.84 15.44 9.10
CA GLY A 147 -3.12 16.08 8.80
C GLY A 147 -3.93 15.39 7.69
N TYR A 148 -3.66 14.12 7.43
CA TYR A 148 -4.46 13.34 6.49
C TYR A 148 -5.73 12.79 7.15
N GLU A 149 -6.82 12.77 6.41
CA GLU A 149 -7.96 11.91 6.70
C GLU A 149 -7.64 10.50 6.20
N ALA A 150 -7.87 9.48 7.03
CA ALA A 150 -7.58 8.08 6.70
C ALA A 150 -8.88 7.30 6.53
N TYR A 151 -9.06 6.70 5.37
CA TYR A 151 -10.21 5.87 5.00
C TYR A 151 -9.76 4.41 4.89
N GLY A 152 -10.26 3.58 5.78
CA GLY A 152 -9.90 2.17 5.86
C GLY A 152 -10.17 1.55 7.24
N PRO A 153 -9.80 0.27 7.45
CA PRO A 153 -9.16 -0.57 6.45
C PRO A 153 -10.12 -1.04 5.35
N ILE A 154 -9.70 -0.87 4.10
CA ILE A 154 -10.36 -1.43 2.94
C ILE A 154 -9.78 -2.84 2.75
N LEU A 155 -10.62 -3.86 2.84
CA LEU A 155 -10.17 -5.26 2.67
C LEU A 155 -10.04 -5.61 1.20
N GLN A 156 -8.92 -6.23 0.85
CA GLN A 156 -8.53 -6.57 -0.51
C GLN A 156 -8.43 -8.08 -0.71
N GLY A 157 -8.57 -8.53 -1.96
CA GLY A 157 -8.45 -9.95 -2.31
C GLY A 157 -9.70 -10.77 -2.05
N LEU A 158 -10.78 -10.20 -1.54
CA LEU A 158 -12.05 -10.89 -1.28
C LEU A 158 -12.93 -10.96 -2.53
N ASN A 159 -13.69 -12.05 -2.67
CA ASN A 159 -14.59 -12.28 -3.80
C ASN A 159 -15.85 -11.39 -3.78
N ALA A 160 -16.09 -10.69 -2.69
CA ALA A 160 -17.09 -9.62 -2.58
C ALA A 160 -16.57 -8.55 -1.61
N PRO A 161 -16.89 -7.26 -1.83
CA PRO A 161 -16.40 -6.19 -0.98
C PRO A 161 -17.01 -6.28 0.41
N ILE A 162 -16.14 -6.37 1.39
CA ILE A 162 -16.46 -6.25 2.82
C ILE A 162 -15.34 -5.42 3.43
N ASN A 163 -15.72 -4.43 4.22
CA ASN A 163 -14.76 -3.59 4.92
C ASN A 163 -15.04 -3.57 6.42
N ASP A 164 -14.00 -3.31 7.20
CA ASP A 164 -14.07 -3.19 8.64
C ASP A 164 -14.16 -1.70 9.05
N LEU A 165 -14.63 -1.47 10.25
CA LEU A 165 -14.69 -0.14 10.87
C LEU A 165 -14.04 -0.20 12.25
N SER A 166 -13.33 0.87 12.59
CA SER A 166 -12.80 1.03 13.95
C SER A 166 -13.93 1.04 14.98
N ARG A 167 -13.70 0.43 16.13
CA ARG A 167 -14.64 0.48 17.29
C ARG A 167 -14.96 1.90 17.74
N GLY A 168 -14.13 2.87 17.40
CA GLY A 168 -14.35 4.28 17.71
C GLY A 168 -14.83 5.11 16.51
N CYS A 169 -15.38 4.48 15.47
CA CYS A 169 -15.88 5.20 14.30
C CYS A 169 -17.13 6.02 14.63
N ASN A 170 -17.26 7.16 13.94
CA ASN A 170 -18.43 8.03 13.99
C ASN A 170 -19.39 7.75 12.82
N ALA A 171 -20.55 8.39 12.81
CA ALA A 171 -21.56 8.17 11.77
C ALA A 171 -21.09 8.56 10.36
N GLU A 172 -20.23 9.58 10.24
CA GLU A 172 -19.68 10.03 8.97
C GLU A 172 -18.70 8.98 8.39
N GLU A 173 -17.86 8.39 9.24
CA GLU A 173 -16.96 7.31 8.84
C GLU A 173 -17.73 6.07 8.39
N VAL A 174 -18.84 5.73 9.05
CA VAL A 174 -19.74 4.64 8.61
C VAL A 174 -20.33 4.94 7.24
N TYR A 175 -20.82 6.14 7.04
CA TYR A 175 -21.39 6.57 5.75
C TYR A 175 -20.35 6.52 4.62
N LYS A 176 -19.16 7.08 4.86
CA LYS A 176 -18.06 7.07 3.89
C LYS A 176 -17.63 5.63 3.55
N MET A 177 -17.51 4.76 4.56
CA MET A 177 -17.15 3.36 4.33
C MET A 177 -18.22 2.60 3.54
N ALA A 178 -19.50 2.90 3.74
CA ALA A 178 -20.57 2.32 2.93
C ALA A 178 -20.46 2.72 1.45
N LEU A 179 -20.15 4.00 1.16
CA LEU A 179 -19.89 4.47 -0.21
C LEU A 179 -18.68 3.80 -0.83
N ILE A 180 -17.57 3.68 -0.08
CA ILE A 180 -16.36 2.99 -0.51
C ILE A 180 -16.68 1.53 -0.85
N THR A 181 -17.40 0.83 0.03
CA THR A 181 -17.76 -0.57 -0.21
C THR A 181 -18.62 -0.73 -1.47
N ALA A 182 -19.54 0.21 -1.71
CA ALA A 182 -20.35 0.21 -2.93
C ALA A 182 -19.53 0.49 -4.21
N ALA A 183 -18.50 1.32 -4.13
CA ALA A 183 -17.62 1.62 -5.25
C ALA A 183 -16.68 0.46 -5.65
N LEU A 184 -16.51 -0.53 -4.78
CA LEU A 184 -15.69 -1.72 -5.01
C LEU A 184 -16.47 -2.88 -5.68
N ILE A 185 -17.78 -2.73 -5.93
CA ILE A 185 -18.62 -3.70 -6.63
C ILE A 185 -18.40 -3.59 -8.14
#